data_5f514fbe7bb5fa3a299fb44953e48871
#
_entry.id   5f514fbe7bb5fa3a299fb44953e48871
#
_cell.length_a   1.000
_cell.length_b   1.000
_cell.length_c   1.000
_cell.angle_alpha   90.00
_cell.angle_beta   90.00
_cell.angle_gamma   90.00
#
_symmetry.space_group_name_H-M   'P 1'
#
loop_
_entity.id
_entity.type
_entity.pdbx_description
1 polymer ?
#
loop_
_entity_poly.entity_id
_entity_poly.type
_entity_poly.pdbx_seq_one_letter_code
_entity_poly.pdbx_strand_id
1 'polypeptide(L)'
;MSSVDDLQFELGYRFKDTQLFTKALTHSSHANERAASGGDNEQLEFLGDSVLGFLVSDFLFRTHPRLTEGQLSKLKGFFVSSANLVKYAERIHLGEYLQLGKGEEKTGGRTKQALLVDGLEAIIGAIYLDGGIEEARRVILNFFEPQIEDVGDSDRQLQDFKTALQEELQAQRRGHAVYVVTSEEGAEHQKLFTVNVVIDGESIAQGLGLTKKAAEQAAAREALERISKTDTLTLPSPRVRG
;
A
#
# COMPACT_ATOMS: atom_id res chain seq x y z
N MET A 1 -21.04 -24.36 -10.41
CA MET A 1 -19.77 -24.10 -11.15
C MET A 1 -19.75 -22.63 -11.43
N SER A 2 -18.82 -21.93 -10.85
CA SER A 2 -18.63 -20.49 -11.11
C SER A 2 -18.27 -20.30 -12.59
N SER A 3 -18.93 -19.39 -13.28
CA SER A 3 -18.67 -19.15 -14.68
C SER A 3 -17.52 -18.15 -14.85
N VAL A 4 -16.82 -18.19 -15.97
CA VAL A 4 -15.78 -17.20 -16.31
C VAL A 4 -16.38 -15.77 -16.38
N ASP A 5 -17.68 -15.67 -16.64
CA ASP A 5 -18.41 -14.40 -16.61
C ASP A 5 -18.56 -13.85 -15.18
N ASP A 6 -18.66 -14.73 -14.16
CA ASP A 6 -18.70 -14.30 -12.75
C ASP A 6 -17.38 -13.64 -12.36
N LEU A 7 -16.24 -14.21 -12.78
CA LEU A 7 -14.93 -13.59 -12.54
C LEU A 7 -14.80 -12.22 -13.21
N GLN A 8 -15.29 -12.07 -14.45
CA GLN A 8 -15.27 -10.78 -15.13
C GLN A 8 -16.14 -9.73 -14.40
N PHE A 9 -17.25 -10.16 -13.80
CA PHE A 9 -18.08 -9.30 -12.98
C PHE A 9 -17.34 -8.85 -11.70
N GLU A 10 -16.69 -9.75 -10.98
CA GLU A 10 -15.90 -9.45 -9.80
C GLU A 10 -14.69 -8.53 -10.11
N LEU A 11 -14.05 -8.71 -11.27
CA LEU A 11 -13.00 -7.83 -11.76
C LEU A 11 -13.54 -6.43 -12.15
N GLY A 12 -14.86 -6.31 -12.40
CA GLY A 12 -15.46 -5.14 -12.99
C GLY A 12 -14.96 -4.86 -14.41
N TYR A 13 -14.46 -5.87 -15.13
CA TYR A 13 -13.91 -5.74 -16.48
C TYR A 13 -14.37 -6.90 -17.37
N ARG A 14 -14.88 -6.58 -18.55
CA ARG A 14 -15.28 -7.55 -19.55
C ARG A 14 -14.31 -7.56 -20.73
N PHE A 15 -13.65 -8.70 -20.92
CA PHE A 15 -12.69 -8.86 -22.00
C PHE A 15 -13.35 -8.87 -23.39
N LYS A 16 -12.73 -8.16 -24.33
CA LYS A 16 -13.06 -8.18 -25.76
C LYS A 16 -12.43 -9.43 -26.40
N ASP A 17 -11.19 -9.72 -26.02
CA ASP A 17 -10.46 -10.93 -26.43
C ASP A 17 -10.57 -12.02 -25.36
N THR A 18 -11.47 -12.97 -25.58
CA THR A 18 -11.68 -14.11 -24.67
C THR A 18 -10.49 -15.09 -24.67
N GLN A 19 -9.69 -15.13 -25.74
CA GLN A 19 -8.49 -15.98 -25.80
C GLN A 19 -7.40 -15.43 -24.91
N LEU A 20 -7.22 -14.10 -24.89
CA LEU A 20 -6.29 -13.43 -24.00
C LEU A 20 -6.66 -13.65 -22.52
N PHE A 21 -7.94 -13.58 -22.19
CA PHE A 21 -8.41 -13.89 -20.84
C PHE A 21 -8.18 -15.35 -20.47
N THR A 22 -8.47 -16.28 -21.38
CA THR A 22 -8.19 -17.71 -21.15
C THR A 22 -6.68 -17.95 -20.93
N LYS A 23 -5.83 -17.30 -21.72
CA LYS A 23 -4.37 -17.37 -21.55
C LYS A 23 -3.93 -16.87 -20.17
N ALA A 24 -4.48 -15.77 -19.67
CA ALA A 24 -4.17 -15.23 -18.34
C ALA A 24 -4.52 -16.21 -17.21
N LEU A 25 -5.54 -17.04 -17.40
CA LEU A 25 -5.95 -18.05 -16.43
C LEU A 25 -5.22 -19.39 -16.59
N THR A 26 -4.39 -19.57 -17.61
CA THR A 26 -3.73 -20.85 -17.93
C THR A 26 -2.34 -20.91 -17.34
N HIS A 27 -2.17 -21.69 -16.28
CA HIS A 27 -0.84 -21.95 -15.69
C HIS A 27 0.01 -22.86 -16.58
N SER A 28 1.33 -22.73 -16.53
CA SER A 28 2.28 -23.49 -17.35
C SER A 28 2.14 -25.02 -17.20
N SER A 29 1.76 -25.51 -16.02
CA SER A 29 1.48 -26.94 -15.81
C SER A 29 0.34 -27.46 -16.69
N HIS A 30 -0.71 -26.65 -16.91
CA HIS A 30 -1.83 -27.01 -17.78
C HIS A 30 -1.43 -26.98 -19.25
N ALA A 31 -0.73 -25.91 -19.65
CA ALA A 31 -0.25 -25.76 -21.04
C ALA A 31 0.65 -26.92 -21.44
N ASN A 32 1.57 -27.34 -20.57
CA ASN A 32 2.49 -28.46 -20.80
C ASN A 32 1.76 -29.83 -20.90
N GLU A 33 0.74 -30.07 -20.09
CA GLU A 33 -0.01 -31.35 -20.15
C GLU A 33 -0.89 -31.48 -21.40
N ARG A 34 -1.38 -30.38 -21.95
CA ARG A 34 -2.33 -30.38 -23.06
C ARG A 34 -1.75 -30.00 -24.43
N ALA A 35 -0.47 -29.66 -24.48
CA ALA A 35 0.15 -29.04 -25.70
C ALA A 35 -0.73 -27.89 -26.21
N ALA A 36 -1.22 -27.03 -25.26
CA ALA A 36 -2.21 -26.02 -25.57
C ALA A 36 -1.65 -24.98 -26.54
N SER A 37 -2.32 -24.81 -27.69
CA SER A 37 -1.91 -23.89 -28.75
C SER A 37 -1.90 -22.41 -28.33
N GLY A 38 -2.47 -22.08 -27.14
CA GLY A 38 -2.59 -20.70 -26.61
C GLY A 38 -1.45 -20.26 -25.70
N GLY A 39 -0.55 -21.17 -25.29
CA GLY A 39 0.50 -20.89 -24.31
C GLY A 39 -0.01 -20.79 -22.87
N ASP A 40 0.85 -20.29 -21.99
CA ASP A 40 0.59 -20.06 -20.56
C ASP A 40 0.55 -18.57 -20.20
N ASN A 41 0.42 -18.29 -18.90
CA ASN A 41 0.29 -16.95 -18.37
C ASN A 41 1.61 -16.26 -18.00
N GLU A 42 2.76 -16.92 -18.05
CA GLU A 42 4.04 -16.39 -17.55
C GLU A 42 4.44 -15.03 -18.19
N GLN A 43 4.21 -14.88 -19.50
CA GLN A 43 4.49 -13.60 -20.18
C GLN A 43 3.53 -12.48 -19.76
N LEU A 44 2.28 -12.83 -19.47
CA LEU A 44 1.27 -11.88 -19.01
C LEU A 44 1.52 -11.47 -17.55
N GLU A 45 1.94 -12.39 -16.70
CA GLU A 45 2.42 -12.15 -15.34
C GLU A 45 3.56 -11.13 -15.34
N PHE A 46 4.63 -11.39 -16.12
CA PHE A 46 5.75 -10.46 -16.24
C PHE A 46 5.33 -9.04 -16.64
N LEU A 47 4.41 -8.93 -17.60
CA LEU A 47 3.88 -7.64 -18.04
C LEU A 47 2.99 -7.02 -16.96
N GLY A 48 2.16 -7.84 -16.33
CA GLY A 48 1.20 -7.41 -15.31
C GLY A 48 1.86 -6.86 -14.05
N ASP A 49 2.93 -7.51 -13.55
CA ASP A 49 3.74 -6.98 -12.45
C ASP A 49 4.26 -5.57 -12.77
N SER A 50 4.82 -5.39 -13.96
CA SER A 50 5.33 -4.10 -14.41
C SER A 50 4.23 -3.03 -14.49
N VAL A 51 3.06 -3.37 -15.03
CA VAL A 51 1.89 -2.48 -15.12
C VAL A 51 1.35 -2.14 -13.74
N LEU A 52 1.21 -3.12 -12.85
CA LEU A 52 0.78 -2.95 -11.47
C LEU A 52 1.74 -2.00 -10.73
N GLY A 53 3.04 -2.28 -10.78
CA GLY A 53 4.06 -1.47 -10.13
C GLY A 53 4.08 -0.03 -10.63
N PHE A 54 3.88 0.20 -11.93
CA PHE A 54 3.78 1.54 -12.50
C PHE A 54 2.51 2.27 -12.03
N LEU A 55 1.35 1.63 -12.14
CA LEU A 55 0.07 2.27 -11.81
C LEU A 55 -0.05 2.61 -10.31
N VAL A 56 0.46 1.73 -9.43
CA VAL A 56 0.54 2.03 -7.99
C VAL A 56 1.50 3.19 -7.74
N SER A 57 2.65 3.26 -8.40
CA SER A 57 3.59 4.37 -8.25
C SER A 57 3.00 5.70 -8.72
N ASP A 58 2.33 5.71 -9.88
CA ASP A 58 1.67 6.89 -10.43
C ASP A 58 0.55 7.38 -9.51
N PHE A 59 -0.26 6.46 -8.99
CA PHE A 59 -1.33 6.76 -8.04
C PHE A 59 -0.76 7.42 -6.77
N LEU A 60 0.21 6.78 -6.12
CA LEU A 60 0.82 7.27 -4.88
C LEU A 60 1.49 8.64 -5.08
N PHE A 61 2.20 8.82 -6.17
CA PHE A 61 2.85 10.10 -6.50
C PHE A 61 1.84 11.24 -6.64
N ARG A 62 0.71 10.99 -7.30
CA ARG A 62 -0.33 12.03 -7.53
C ARG A 62 -1.15 12.33 -6.28
N THR A 63 -1.44 11.33 -5.48
CA THR A 63 -2.32 11.46 -4.32
C THR A 63 -1.59 11.88 -3.04
N HIS A 64 -0.28 11.63 -2.96
CA HIS A 64 0.54 11.88 -1.78
C HIS A 64 1.75 12.79 -2.07
N PRO A 65 1.55 14.04 -2.54
CA PRO A 65 2.62 14.91 -3.01
C PRO A 65 3.59 15.37 -1.89
N ARG A 66 3.25 15.10 -0.62
CA ARG A 66 4.08 15.49 0.53
C ARG A 66 4.97 14.35 1.03
N LEU A 67 4.79 13.13 0.54
CA LEU A 67 5.60 12.01 0.97
C LEU A 67 6.96 12.02 0.29
N THR A 68 7.98 11.64 1.05
CA THR A 68 9.33 11.44 0.52
C THR A 68 9.40 10.20 -0.37
N GLU A 69 10.42 10.11 -1.23
CA GLU A 69 10.66 8.92 -2.07
C GLU A 69 10.67 7.63 -1.25
N GLY A 70 11.38 7.61 -0.11
CA GLY A 70 11.44 6.44 0.76
C GLY A 70 10.08 6.03 1.36
N GLN A 71 9.18 6.99 1.64
CA GLN A 71 7.82 6.72 2.09
C GLN A 71 6.96 6.16 0.95
N LEU A 72 7.03 6.77 -0.24
CA LEU A 72 6.34 6.29 -1.43
C LEU A 72 6.78 4.88 -1.81
N SER A 73 8.08 4.58 -1.74
CA SER A 73 8.62 3.24 -2.00
C SER A 73 8.14 2.20 -0.99
N LYS A 74 8.03 2.55 0.29
CA LYS A 74 7.47 1.66 1.32
C LYS A 74 5.99 1.37 1.08
N LEU A 75 5.19 2.40 0.75
CA LEU A 75 3.77 2.24 0.42
C LEU A 75 3.59 1.39 -0.84
N LYS A 76 4.34 1.68 -1.90
CA LYS A 76 4.33 0.84 -3.08
C LYS A 76 4.61 -0.61 -2.73
N GLY A 77 5.71 -0.89 -2.00
CA GLY A 77 6.06 -2.24 -1.57
C GLY A 77 4.95 -2.94 -0.77
N PHE A 78 4.19 -2.21 0.05
CA PHE A 78 3.03 -2.75 0.75
C PHE A 78 1.91 -3.15 -0.24
N PHE A 79 1.51 -2.24 -1.13
CA PHE A 79 0.41 -2.50 -2.07
C PHE A 79 0.70 -3.65 -3.03
N VAL A 80 1.91 -3.73 -3.59
CA VAL A 80 2.30 -4.77 -4.55
C VAL A 80 2.89 -6.02 -3.90
N SER A 81 2.87 -6.13 -2.56
CA SER A 81 3.37 -7.33 -1.89
C SER A 81 2.51 -8.55 -2.19
N SER A 82 3.14 -9.72 -2.33
CA SER A 82 2.43 -10.99 -2.51
C SER A 82 1.38 -11.23 -1.41
N ALA A 83 1.70 -10.88 -0.15
CA ALA A 83 0.77 -11.00 0.98
C ALA A 83 -0.48 -10.13 0.82
N ASN A 84 -0.39 -9.02 0.10
CA ASN A 84 -1.52 -8.15 -0.18
C ASN A 84 -2.28 -8.62 -1.43
N LEU A 85 -1.56 -8.96 -2.49
CA LEU A 85 -2.17 -9.43 -3.75
C LEU A 85 -2.97 -10.73 -3.56
N VAL A 86 -2.49 -11.65 -2.73
CA VAL A 86 -3.23 -12.87 -2.36
C VAL A 86 -4.63 -12.55 -1.83
N LYS A 87 -4.78 -11.53 -0.98
CA LYS A 87 -6.09 -11.15 -0.42
C LYS A 87 -7.10 -10.76 -1.51
N TYR A 88 -6.62 -10.12 -2.59
CA TYR A 88 -7.47 -9.79 -3.74
C TYR A 88 -7.82 -11.02 -4.54
N ALA A 89 -6.84 -11.84 -4.85
CA ALA A 89 -7.04 -13.09 -5.56
C ALA A 89 -8.05 -14.01 -4.83
N GLU A 90 -7.96 -14.08 -3.50
CA GLU A 90 -8.91 -14.83 -2.65
C GLU A 90 -10.30 -14.18 -2.66
N ARG A 91 -10.41 -12.86 -2.57
CA ARG A 91 -11.69 -12.14 -2.59
C ARG A 91 -12.50 -12.38 -3.85
N ILE A 92 -11.83 -12.45 -5.01
CA ILE A 92 -12.46 -12.77 -6.30
C ILE A 92 -12.50 -14.26 -6.61
N HIS A 93 -12.15 -15.11 -5.65
CA HIS A 93 -12.10 -16.57 -5.80
C HIS A 93 -11.26 -17.05 -6.99
N LEU A 94 -10.17 -16.32 -7.34
CA LEU A 94 -9.38 -16.56 -8.53
C LEU A 94 -8.92 -18.01 -8.70
N GLY A 95 -8.57 -18.69 -7.61
CA GLY A 95 -8.14 -20.08 -7.62
C GLY A 95 -9.14 -21.06 -8.25
N GLU A 96 -10.45 -20.76 -8.22
CA GLU A 96 -11.49 -21.58 -8.84
C GLU A 96 -11.44 -21.55 -10.37
N TYR A 97 -10.91 -20.47 -10.92
CA TYR A 97 -10.87 -20.21 -12.36
C TYR A 97 -9.53 -20.59 -13.01
N LEU A 98 -8.45 -20.74 -12.23
CA LEU A 98 -7.14 -21.11 -12.75
C LEU A 98 -7.19 -22.48 -13.42
N GLN A 99 -6.65 -22.56 -14.63
CA GLN A 99 -6.45 -23.81 -15.35
C GLN A 99 -5.10 -24.42 -14.96
N LEU A 100 -5.16 -25.49 -14.17
CA LEU A 100 -4.00 -26.16 -13.63
C LEU A 100 -3.81 -27.54 -14.26
N GLY A 101 -2.58 -28.02 -14.38
CA GLY A 101 -2.30 -29.42 -14.69
C GLY A 101 -2.69 -30.33 -13.55
N LYS A 102 -2.94 -31.62 -13.85
CA LYS A 102 -3.37 -32.63 -12.86
C LYS A 102 -2.41 -32.78 -11.67
N GLY A 103 -1.11 -32.62 -11.92
CA GLY A 103 -0.10 -32.66 -10.86
C GLY A 103 -0.24 -31.49 -9.90
N GLU A 104 -0.37 -30.28 -10.44
CA GLU A 104 -0.52 -29.07 -9.65
C GLU A 104 -1.85 -29.03 -8.90
N GLU A 105 -2.94 -29.46 -9.54
CA GLU A 105 -4.26 -29.62 -8.92
C GLU A 105 -4.21 -30.52 -7.67
N LYS A 106 -3.56 -31.70 -7.77
CA LYS A 106 -3.45 -32.67 -6.67
C LYS A 106 -2.64 -32.15 -5.48
N THR A 107 -1.73 -31.21 -5.71
CA THR A 107 -0.91 -30.59 -4.66
C THR A 107 -1.52 -29.32 -4.06
N GLY A 108 -2.80 -29.05 -4.34
CA GLY A 108 -3.53 -27.91 -3.81
C GLY A 108 -3.18 -26.58 -4.53
N GLY A 109 -2.81 -26.63 -5.80
CA GLY A 109 -2.40 -25.47 -6.59
C GLY A 109 -3.37 -24.29 -6.53
N ARG A 110 -4.69 -24.55 -6.46
CA ARG A 110 -5.74 -23.53 -6.40
C ARG A 110 -5.65 -22.59 -5.19
N THR A 111 -4.99 -23.01 -4.13
CA THR A 111 -4.82 -22.24 -2.89
C THR A 111 -3.36 -21.84 -2.65
N LYS A 112 -2.44 -22.16 -3.55
CA LYS A 112 -1.05 -21.73 -3.44
C LYS A 112 -0.94 -20.25 -3.70
N GLN A 113 -0.38 -19.52 -2.75
CA GLN A 113 -0.25 -18.07 -2.81
C GLN A 113 0.51 -17.59 -4.06
N ALA A 114 1.59 -18.27 -4.44
CA ALA A 114 2.34 -17.91 -5.64
C ALA A 114 1.45 -17.96 -6.89
N LEU A 115 0.71 -19.08 -7.10
CA LEU A 115 -0.14 -19.24 -8.28
C LEU A 115 -1.31 -18.22 -8.32
N LEU A 116 -1.81 -17.82 -7.15
CA LEU A 116 -2.84 -16.79 -7.05
C LEU A 116 -2.30 -15.41 -7.41
N VAL A 117 -1.08 -15.09 -6.98
CA VAL A 117 -0.41 -13.83 -7.33
C VAL A 117 -0.08 -13.79 -8.81
N ASP A 118 0.59 -14.82 -9.32
CA ASP A 118 0.98 -14.93 -10.74
C ASP A 118 -0.26 -14.82 -11.67
N GLY A 119 -1.35 -15.50 -11.29
CA GLY A 119 -2.63 -15.43 -12.01
C GLY A 119 -3.27 -14.04 -11.97
N LEU A 120 -3.20 -13.34 -10.83
CA LEU A 120 -3.72 -11.97 -10.69
C LEU A 120 -2.90 -10.99 -11.54
N GLU A 121 -1.58 -11.08 -11.49
CA GLU A 121 -0.69 -10.27 -12.31
C GLU A 121 -0.91 -10.53 -13.79
N ALA A 122 -1.07 -11.81 -14.19
CA ALA A 122 -1.39 -12.15 -15.57
C ALA A 122 -2.71 -11.56 -16.05
N ILE A 123 -3.75 -11.52 -15.19
CA ILE A 123 -5.03 -10.85 -15.49
C ILE A 123 -4.81 -9.34 -15.67
N ILE A 124 -4.01 -8.69 -14.84
CA ILE A 124 -3.68 -7.26 -14.97
C ILE A 124 -2.99 -7.00 -16.31
N GLY A 125 -2.01 -7.82 -16.68
CA GLY A 125 -1.34 -7.76 -17.98
C GLY A 125 -2.31 -7.94 -19.16
N ALA A 126 -3.23 -8.87 -19.03
CA ALA A 126 -4.26 -9.10 -20.04
C ALA A 126 -5.24 -7.93 -20.15
N ILE A 127 -5.71 -7.35 -19.03
CA ILE A 127 -6.57 -6.15 -19.05
C ILE A 127 -5.85 -4.98 -19.73
N TYR A 128 -4.56 -4.80 -19.43
CA TYR A 128 -3.77 -3.76 -20.08
C TYR A 128 -3.70 -3.94 -21.61
N LEU A 129 -3.49 -5.15 -22.09
CA LEU A 129 -3.44 -5.42 -23.53
C LEU A 129 -4.81 -5.29 -24.22
N ASP A 130 -5.87 -5.71 -23.57
CA ASP A 130 -7.24 -5.72 -24.11
C ASP A 130 -7.92 -4.35 -24.04
N GLY A 131 -7.75 -3.63 -22.91
CA GLY A 131 -8.45 -2.39 -22.60
C GLY A 131 -7.58 -1.14 -22.51
N GLY A 132 -6.27 -1.31 -22.46
CA GLY A 132 -5.31 -0.22 -22.29
C GLY A 132 -5.08 0.18 -20.83
N ILE A 133 -4.21 1.17 -20.65
CA ILE A 133 -3.70 1.56 -19.32
C ILE A 133 -4.79 2.11 -18.39
N GLU A 134 -5.80 2.80 -18.94
CA GLU A 134 -6.85 3.40 -18.11
C GLU A 134 -7.81 2.36 -17.55
N GLU A 135 -8.12 1.29 -18.30
CA GLU A 135 -8.91 0.18 -17.79
C GLU A 135 -8.13 -0.61 -16.73
N ALA A 136 -6.85 -0.88 -16.96
CA ALA A 136 -5.98 -1.49 -15.96
C ALA A 136 -5.92 -0.62 -14.67
N ARG A 137 -5.79 0.71 -14.82
CA ARG A 137 -5.81 1.65 -13.71
C ARG A 137 -7.11 1.54 -12.91
N ARG A 138 -8.24 1.58 -13.57
CA ARG A 138 -9.56 1.51 -12.94
C ARG A 138 -9.73 0.22 -12.13
N VAL A 139 -9.37 -0.91 -12.70
CA VAL A 139 -9.47 -2.22 -12.04
C VAL A 139 -8.53 -2.30 -10.83
N ILE A 140 -7.27 -1.89 -10.99
CA ILE A 140 -6.29 -1.90 -9.90
C ILE A 140 -6.71 -0.99 -8.75
N LEU A 141 -7.21 0.22 -9.03
CA LEU A 141 -7.67 1.13 -7.98
C LEU A 141 -8.86 0.58 -7.21
N ASN A 142 -9.80 -0.10 -7.89
CA ASN A 142 -10.92 -0.79 -7.22
C ASN A 142 -10.43 -1.91 -6.27
N PHE A 143 -9.31 -2.57 -6.60
CA PHE A 143 -8.72 -3.56 -5.70
C PHE A 143 -8.23 -2.92 -4.40
N PHE A 144 -7.66 -1.73 -4.48
CA PHE A 144 -7.05 -1.05 -3.36
C PHE A 144 -8.00 -0.08 -2.62
N GLU A 145 -9.21 0.17 -3.15
CA GLU A 145 -10.16 1.14 -2.59
C GLU A 145 -10.37 1.00 -1.07
N PRO A 146 -10.58 -0.20 -0.49
CA PRO A 146 -10.73 -0.35 0.94
C PRO A 146 -9.47 0.03 1.75
N GLN A 147 -8.29 -0.08 1.12
CA GLN A 147 -7.01 0.21 1.77
C GLN A 147 -6.56 1.64 1.54
N ILE A 148 -7.05 2.28 0.47
CA ILE A 148 -6.77 3.70 0.16
C ILE A 148 -7.44 4.60 1.21
N GLU A 149 -8.63 4.24 1.67
CA GLU A 149 -9.30 4.95 2.77
C GLU A 149 -8.51 4.83 4.08
N ASP A 150 -7.97 3.64 4.37
CA ASP A 150 -7.06 3.42 5.51
C ASP A 150 -5.73 4.16 5.35
N VAL A 151 -5.24 4.37 4.14
CA VAL A 151 -3.99 5.13 3.89
C VAL A 151 -4.22 6.62 4.13
N GLY A 152 -5.41 7.16 3.89
CA GLY A 152 -5.77 8.54 4.28
C GLY A 152 -5.67 8.77 5.80
N ASP A 153 -6.03 7.77 6.61
CA ASP A 153 -5.75 7.76 8.05
C ASP A 153 -4.30 7.32 8.37
N SER A 154 -3.70 6.47 7.54
CA SER A 154 -2.30 6.04 7.64
C SER A 154 -1.32 7.11 7.15
N ASP A 155 -1.72 8.07 6.32
CA ASP A 155 -0.93 9.28 6.08
C ASP A 155 -0.66 10.03 7.40
N ARG A 156 -1.59 9.96 8.34
CA ARG A 156 -1.35 10.41 9.72
C ARG A 156 -0.44 9.48 10.51
N GLN A 157 -0.40 8.17 10.17
CA GLN A 157 0.46 7.17 10.85
C GLN A 157 1.81 6.96 10.16
N LEU A 158 1.93 7.24 8.85
CA LEU A 158 3.15 7.16 8.06
C LEU A 158 3.90 8.49 7.98
N GLN A 159 3.29 9.59 8.40
CA GLN A 159 4.04 10.81 8.66
C GLN A 159 5.12 10.44 9.68
N ASP A 160 6.37 10.47 9.24
CA ASP A 160 7.49 10.42 10.17
C ASP A 160 7.56 11.77 10.88
N PHE A 161 6.67 11.92 11.88
CA PHE A 161 6.57 13.14 12.68
C PHE A 161 7.90 13.48 13.33
N LYS A 162 8.76 12.47 13.57
CA LYS A 162 10.11 12.69 14.10
C LYS A 162 10.98 13.40 13.08
N THR A 163 10.94 12.96 11.82
CA THR A 163 11.66 13.63 10.71
C THR A 163 11.09 15.01 10.45
N ALA A 164 9.76 15.14 10.36
CA ALA A 164 9.11 16.43 10.14
C ALA A 164 9.41 17.44 11.28
N LEU A 165 9.40 16.97 12.55
CA LEU A 165 9.78 17.81 13.69
C LEU A 165 11.25 18.24 13.60
N GLN A 166 12.14 17.35 13.19
CA GLN A 166 13.54 17.67 13.05
C GLN A 166 13.80 18.69 11.93
N GLU A 167 13.11 18.59 10.80
CA GLU A 167 13.17 19.55 9.70
C GLU A 167 12.67 20.93 10.14
N GLU A 168 11.56 20.99 10.89
CA GLU A 168 11.01 22.23 11.41
C GLU A 168 11.97 22.88 12.41
N LEU A 169 12.55 22.10 13.33
CA LEU A 169 13.54 22.59 14.29
C LEU A 169 14.79 23.14 13.60
N GLN A 170 15.23 22.49 12.52
CA GLN A 170 16.35 22.98 11.72
C GLN A 170 16.02 24.32 11.00
N ALA A 171 14.80 24.42 10.45
CA ALA A 171 14.33 25.65 9.82
C ALA A 171 14.31 26.82 10.83
N GLN A 172 13.92 26.55 12.07
CA GLN A 172 13.91 27.51 13.18
C GLN A 172 15.27 27.67 13.88
N ARG A 173 16.32 26.97 13.44
CA ARG A 173 17.67 26.96 14.07
C ARG A 173 17.65 26.55 15.54
N ARG A 174 16.75 25.66 15.91
CA ARG A 174 16.63 25.08 17.26
C ARG A 174 17.44 23.77 17.38
N GLY A 175 17.62 23.29 18.61
CA GLY A 175 18.30 22.03 18.91
C GLY A 175 17.53 20.80 18.42
N HIS A 176 18.15 19.63 18.60
CA HIS A 176 17.55 18.35 18.20
C HIS A 176 16.46 17.91 19.21
N ALA A 177 15.41 17.27 18.69
CA ALA A 177 14.41 16.61 19.54
C ALA A 177 15.00 15.35 20.19
N VAL A 178 14.87 15.25 21.51
CA VAL A 178 15.26 14.07 22.31
C VAL A 178 13.99 13.41 22.84
N TYR A 179 13.89 12.08 22.67
CA TYR A 179 12.70 11.29 23.08
C TYR A 179 13.04 10.51 24.35
N VAL A 180 12.29 10.75 25.43
CA VAL A 180 12.50 10.15 26.74
C VAL A 180 11.28 9.32 27.13
N VAL A 181 11.45 8.01 27.31
CA VAL A 181 10.40 7.14 27.85
C VAL A 181 10.22 7.48 29.33
N THR A 182 9.03 7.94 29.71
CA THR A 182 8.70 8.36 31.08
C THR A 182 7.88 7.34 31.84
N SER A 183 7.12 6.46 31.14
CA SER A 183 6.36 5.37 31.74
C SER A 183 6.23 4.19 30.79
N GLU A 184 6.21 2.96 31.37
CA GLU A 184 5.82 1.72 30.74
C GLU A 184 4.80 1.04 31.64
N GLU A 185 3.53 0.99 31.22
CA GLU A 185 2.41 0.45 32.02
C GLU A 185 1.71 -0.70 31.26
N GLY A 186 1.15 -1.68 32.03
CA GLY A 186 0.38 -2.80 31.50
C GLY A 186 1.15 -4.13 31.43
N ALA A 187 0.40 -5.22 31.13
CA ALA A 187 0.94 -6.57 31.01
C ALA A 187 1.84 -6.70 29.76
N GLU A 188 2.73 -7.70 29.75
CA GLU A 188 3.76 -7.89 28.68
C GLU A 188 3.22 -7.84 27.26
N HIS A 189 1.95 -8.20 27.03
CA HIS A 189 1.31 -8.22 25.71
C HIS A 189 0.44 -6.99 25.41
N GLN A 190 0.34 -6.03 26.36
CA GLN A 190 -0.48 -4.82 26.25
C GLN A 190 0.21 -3.63 26.93
N LYS A 191 1.53 -3.50 26.75
CA LYS A 191 2.28 -2.37 27.31
C LYS A 191 1.87 -1.07 26.64
N LEU A 192 1.58 -0.07 27.46
CA LEU A 192 1.41 1.32 27.04
C LEU A 192 2.68 2.09 27.40
N PHE A 193 3.28 2.71 26.40
CA PHE A 193 4.47 3.54 26.55
C PHE A 193 4.09 5.00 26.56
N THR A 194 4.65 5.75 27.50
CA THR A 194 4.58 7.21 27.54
C THR A 194 5.94 7.77 27.20
N VAL A 195 6.00 8.66 26.20
CA VAL A 195 7.24 9.29 25.72
C VAL A 195 7.10 10.80 25.75
N ASN A 196 8.06 11.50 26.34
CA ASN A 196 8.17 12.94 26.24
C ASN A 196 9.17 13.32 25.15
N VAL A 197 8.87 14.35 24.37
CA VAL A 197 9.82 15.01 23.50
C VAL A 197 10.39 16.24 24.19
N VAL A 198 11.70 16.29 24.27
CA VAL A 198 12.48 17.38 24.89
C VAL A 198 13.23 18.12 23.80
N ILE A 199 13.15 19.44 23.78
CA ILE A 199 13.83 20.35 22.83
C ILE A 199 14.47 21.47 23.65
N ASP A 200 15.76 21.70 23.45
CA ASP A 200 16.54 22.71 24.18
C ASP A 200 16.46 22.55 25.72
N GLY A 201 16.28 21.32 26.22
CA GLY A 201 16.18 21.00 27.64
C GLY A 201 14.76 21.10 28.22
N GLU A 202 13.79 21.55 27.46
CA GLU A 202 12.38 21.67 27.89
C GLU A 202 11.52 20.54 27.32
N SER A 203 10.61 19.99 28.14
CA SER A 203 9.62 19.01 27.70
C SER A 203 8.49 19.72 26.95
N ILE A 204 8.43 19.54 25.64
CA ILE A 204 7.50 20.26 24.76
C ILE A 204 6.18 19.53 24.63
N ALA A 205 6.21 18.19 24.50
CA ALA A 205 5.01 17.39 24.28
C ALA A 205 5.17 15.96 24.79
N GLN A 206 4.04 15.26 24.91
CA GLN A 206 3.98 13.87 25.36
C GLN A 206 3.17 13.03 24.36
N GLY A 207 3.59 11.79 24.14
CA GLY A 207 2.87 10.84 23.32
C GLY A 207 2.69 9.50 24.01
N LEU A 208 1.58 8.85 23.69
CA LEU A 208 1.21 7.51 24.14
C LEU A 208 1.19 6.54 22.98
N GLY A 209 1.59 5.29 23.20
CA GLY A 209 1.56 4.26 22.16
C GLY A 209 1.77 2.85 22.69
N LEU A 210 1.26 1.86 21.97
CA LEU A 210 1.44 0.44 22.29
C LEU A 210 2.87 -0.07 21.99
N THR A 211 3.69 0.76 21.35
CA THR A 211 5.14 0.53 21.16
C THR A 211 5.89 1.82 21.44
N LYS A 212 7.16 1.73 21.83
CA LYS A 212 8.03 2.92 22.02
C LYS A 212 8.01 3.81 20.77
N LYS A 213 8.12 3.21 19.59
CA LYS A 213 8.08 3.93 18.30
C LYS A 213 6.76 4.67 18.06
N ALA A 214 5.62 4.05 18.37
CA ALA A 214 4.31 4.69 18.24
C ALA A 214 4.16 5.87 19.21
N ALA A 215 4.63 5.72 20.46
CA ALA A 215 4.62 6.78 21.46
C ALA A 215 5.55 7.96 21.07
N GLU A 216 6.73 7.67 20.49
CA GLU A 216 7.65 8.70 19.97
C GLU A 216 7.02 9.49 18.80
N GLN A 217 6.37 8.83 17.87
CA GLN A 217 5.66 9.49 16.76
C GLN A 217 4.50 10.35 17.24
N ALA A 218 3.73 9.86 18.23
CA ALA A 218 2.65 10.64 18.85
C ALA A 218 3.18 11.89 19.55
N ALA A 219 4.30 11.77 20.29
CA ALA A 219 4.95 12.91 20.94
C ALA A 219 5.48 13.94 19.93
N ALA A 220 6.09 13.47 18.83
CA ALA A 220 6.58 14.34 17.76
C ALA A 220 5.45 15.11 17.08
N ARG A 221 4.31 14.45 16.81
CA ARG A 221 3.13 15.10 16.24
C ARG A 221 2.61 16.23 17.13
N GLU A 222 2.43 15.94 18.38
CA GLU A 222 1.95 16.93 19.37
C GLU A 222 2.91 18.12 19.48
N ALA A 223 4.24 17.86 19.42
CA ALA A 223 5.25 18.92 19.42
C ALA A 223 5.16 19.83 18.18
N LEU A 224 5.03 19.24 16.98
CA LEU A 224 4.82 19.99 15.75
C LEU A 224 3.60 20.91 15.81
N GLU A 225 2.46 20.40 16.29
CA GLU A 225 1.24 21.18 16.41
C GLU A 225 1.40 22.37 17.39
N ARG A 226 2.18 22.20 18.46
CA ARG A 226 2.46 23.28 19.42
C ARG A 226 3.38 24.33 18.85
N ILE A 227 4.46 23.91 18.18
CA ILE A 227 5.43 24.83 17.53
C ILE A 227 4.74 25.67 16.47
N SER A 228 3.95 25.05 15.58
CA SER A 228 3.23 25.77 14.51
C SER A 228 2.21 26.77 15.03
N LYS A 229 1.56 26.51 16.17
CA LYS A 229 0.63 27.47 16.79
C LYS A 229 1.33 28.67 17.41
N THR A 230 2.55 28.50 17.90
CA THR A 230 3.33 29.58 18.53
C THR A 230 3.81 30.60 17.47
N ASP A 231 4.17 30.14 16.27
CA ASP A 231 4.60 31.01 15.17
C ASP A 231 3.44 31.86 14.60
N THR A 232 2.21 31.35 14.66
CA THR A 232 1.04 32.08 14.16
C THR A 232 0.67 33.27 15.07
N LEU A 233 1.08 33.23 16.34
CA LEU A 233 0.80 34.29 17.33
C LEU A 233 1.84 35.43 17.34
N THR A 234 2.97 35.24 16.65
CA THR A 234 4.10 36.21 16.63
C THR A 234 4.19 37.06 15.38
N LEU A 235 3.26 36.96 14.42
CA LEU A 235 3.21 37.85 13.26
C LEU A 235 2.68 39.23 13.68
N PRO A 236 3.47 40.30 13.54
CA PRO A 236 2.98 41.67 13.84
C PRO A 236 1.90 42.06 12.81
N SER A 237 0.81 42.63 13.31
CA SER A 237 -0.27 43.17 12.51
C SER A 237 0.29 44.14 11.44
N PRO A 238 -0.20 44.10 10.19
CA PRO A 238 0.23 45.07 9.16
C PRO A 238 -0.11 46.46 9.63
N ARG A 239 0.92 47.34 9.76
CA ARG A 239 0.72 48.75 10.01
C ARG A 239 -0.06 49.34 8.84
N VAL A 240 -1.29 49.71 9.07
CA VAL A 240 -2.07 50.54 8.18
C VAL A 240 -1.35 51.91 8.16
N ARG A 241 -0.74 52.28 7.03
CA ARG A 241 -0.29 53.65 6.78
C ARG A 241 -1.53 54.46 6.44
N GLY A 242 -1.84 55.43 7.27
CA GLY A 242 -2.75 56.52 6.99
C GLY A 242 -2.07 57.53 6.05
#